data_d527d8abe832b33c17287838ba0c7ecf
#
_entry.id   d527d8abe832b33c17287838ba0c7ecf
#
_cell.length_a   1.000
_cell.length_b   1.000
_cell.length_c   1.000
_cell.angle_alpha   90.00
_cell.angle_beta   90.00
_cell.angle_gamma   90.00
#
_symmetry.space_group_name_H-M   'P 1'
#
loop_
_entity.id
_entity.type
_entity.pdbx_description
1 polymer ?
#
loop_
_entity_poly.entity_id
_entity_poly.type
_entity_poly.pdbx_seq_one_letter_code
_entity_poly.pdbx_strand_id
1 'polypeptide(L)'
;MTGKPLLLVATAPVALLLAGCGSSGSTASGPPADSGAAGAGGGAAGATYTVAQYQLPALTIAPGAMVRVIDGDDEPHTVTADDGSFYTGSFDKNHPGMFTAPSKPGSYTIKCKIHPSMHGTITVR
;
A
#
# COMPACT_ATOMS: atom_id res chain seq x y z
N MET A 1 -60.67 -14.98 10.48
CA MET A 1 -61.18 -13.70 10.96
C MET A 1 -60.10 -12.70 10.66
N THR A 2 -60.18 -12.13 9.54
CA THR A 2 -60.64 -10.78 9.20
C THR A 2 -59.87 -9.66 9.88
N GLY A 3 -59.22 -8.93 9.04
CA GLY A 3 -58.65 -7.65 9.43
C GLY A 3 -57.57 -7.09 8.47
N LYS A 4 -57.96 -6.81 7.22
CA LYS A 4 -57.41 -5.65 6.52
C LYS A 4 -58.13 -4.41 7.02
N PRO A 5 -57.52 -3.30 7.07
CA PRO A 5 -57.27 -2.37 6.00
C PRO A 5 -55.99 -1.52 6.25
N LEU A 6 -55.55 -0.60 5.52
CA LEU A 6 -56.06 0.37 4.60
C LEU A 6 -54.86 1.16 4.09
N LEU A 7 -54.85 1.41 2.82
CA LEU A 7 -54.05 2.36 2.12
C LEU A 7 -53.94 3.72 2.83
N LEU A 8 -52.74 4.27 2.81
CA LEU A 8 -52.60 5.73 2.75
C LEU A 8 -51.57 6.10 1.69
N VAL A 9 -52.11 6.55 0.62
CA VAL A 9 -51.41 7.25 -0.45
C VAL A 9 -51.10 8.65 0.09
N ALA A 10 -49.87 9.01 0.12
CA ALA A 10 -49.44 10.38 0.27
C ALA A 10 -48.54 10.78 -0.85
N THR A 11 -49.07 11.61 -1.64
CA THR A 11 -48.58 12.31 -2.80
C THR A 11 -47.30 13.13 -2.50
N ALA A 12 -46.38 13.02 -3.39
CA ALA A 12 -45.19 13.84 -3.46
C ALA A 12 -45.49 15.29 -3.86
N PRO A 13 -44.72 16.25 -3.42
CA PRO A 13 -44.50 17.46 -4.20
C PRO A 13 -43.14 17.38 -4.94
N VAL A 14 -43.25 17.57 -6.20
CA VAL A 14 -42.19 17.96 -7.09
C VAL A 14 -41.62 19.30 -6.64
N ALA A 15 -40.40 19.32 -6.25
CA ALA A 15 -39.62 20.53 -6.14
C ALA A 15 -38.59 20.59 -7.25
N LEU A 16 -38.93 21.38 -8.21
CA LEU A 16 -38.11 21.91 -9.26
C LEU A 16 -37.03 22.79 -8.64
N LEU A 17 -35.78 22.46 -8.79
CA LEU A 17 -34.67 23.34 -8.47
C LEU A 17 -33.59 23.25 -9.51
N LEU A 18 -33.59 24.22 -10.34
CA LEU A 18 -32.51 25.14 -10.65
C LEU A 18 -31.12 24.54 -10.79
N ALA A 19 -30.76 24.53 -12.04
CA ALA A 19 -29.40 24.52 -12.50
C ALA A 19 -28.59 25.60 -11.79
N GLY A 20 -27.68 25.13 -10.98
CA GLY A 20 -26.57 25.91 -10.50
C GLY A 20 -25.31 25.40 -11.18
N CYS A 21 -25.03 25.93 -12.36
CA CYS A 21 -23.68 25.88 -12.87
C CYS A 21 -22.80 26.75 -11.98
N GLY A 22 -22.20 26.10 -11.04
CA GLY A 22 -21.07 26.62 -10.33
C GLY A 22 -19.81 25.99 -10.87
N SER A 23 -19.33 26.46 -11.98
CA SER A 23 -17.95 26.27 -12.34
C SER A 23 -17.11 27.08 -11.37
N SER A 24 -16.51 26.45 -10.48
CA SER A 24 -15.54 27.09 -9.62
C SER A 24 -14.39 26.17 -9.46
N GLY A 25 -13.35 26.60 -10.10
CA GLY A 25 -12.03 26.60 -9.59
C GLY A 25 -11.69 25.50 -8.60
N SER A 26 -11.38 24.36 -9.12
CA SER A 26 -10.62 23.39 -8.40
C SER A 26 -9.22 23.95 -8.22
N THR A 27 -9.06 24.77 -7.25
CA THR A 27 -7.80 24.77 -6.53
C THR A 27 -7.86 23.54 -5.63
N ALA A 28 -7.69 22.43 -6.21
CA ALA A 28 -7.32 21.26 -5.50
C ALA A 28 -5.87 21.41 -5.11
N SER A 29 -5.65 22.20 -4.11
CA SER A 29 -4.58 21.90 -3.19
C SER A 29 -5.01 20.63 -2.49
N GLY A 30 -4.77 19.54 -3.14
CA GLY A 30 -4.89 18.26 -2.50
C GLY A 30 -4.00 18.29 -1.28
N PRO A 31 -4.48 17.92 -0.11
CA PRO A 31 -3.60 17.71 1.00
C PRO A 31 -2.52 16.74 0.51
N PRO A 32 -1.32 16.91 0.97
CA PRO A 32 -0.30 15.94 0.73
C PRO A 32 -0.91 14.60 1.12
N ALA A 33 -0.87 13.71 0.19
CA ALA A 33 -1.35 12.37 0.40
C ALA A 33 -0.74 11.91 1.71
N ASP A 34 -1.60 11.67 2.63
CA ASP A 34 -1.22 11.06 3.87
C ASP A 34 -0.47 9.80 3.51
N SER A 35 0.75 9.78 3.91
CA SER A 35 1.68 8.69 3.74
C SER A 35 1.23 7.40 4.43
N GLY A 36 0.00 7.32 4.84
CA GLY A 36 -0.56 6.14 5.48
C GLY A 36 -1.17 5.11 4.54
N ALA A 37 -1.40 5.45 3.31
CA ALA A 37 -1.98 4.54 2.35
C ALA A 37 -0.92 3.66 1.72
N ALA A 38 -0.31 2.84 2.50
CA ALA A 38 0.43 1.72 1.98
C ALA A 38 -0.53 0.86 1.17
N GLY A 39 -0.33 0.78 -0.12
CA GLY A 39 -1.00 -0.18 -0.97
C GLY A 39 -2.26 0.27 -1.67
N ALA A 40 -2.57 1.53 -1.72
CA ALA A 40 -3.49 2.01 -2.73
C ALA A 40 -2.79 1.86 -4.07
N GLY A 41 -3.09 0.78 -4.70
CA GLY A 41 -2.55 0.33 -5.93
C GLY A 41 -2.18 1.40 -6.92
N GLY A 42 -1.45 1.14 -7.68
CA GLY A 42 -1.22 1.86 -8.85
C GLY A 42 0.16 2.39 -8.90
N GLY A 43 0.92 1.65 -9.44
CA GLY A 43 2.08 2.01 -10.16
C GLY A 43 3.08 2.84 -9.38
N ALA A 44 4.29 2.55 -9.42
CA ALA A 44 5.43 3.45 -9.25
C ALA A 44 5.54 4.34 -7.99
N ALA A 45 4.57 4.37 -7.13
CA ALA A 45 4.72 4.99 -5.83
C ALA A 45 5.66 4.10 -5.02
N GLY A 46 6.85 4.57 -4.82
CA GLY A 46 7.86 3.88 -4.08
C GLY A 46 7.40 3.64 -2.63
N ALA A 47 7.27 2.39 -2.25
CA ALA A 47 7.10 2.01 -0.87
C ALA A 47 8.43 2.13 -0.13
N THR A 48 8.36 2.45 1.15
CA THR A 48 9.51 2.40 2.04
C THR A 48 9.39 1.19 2.96
N TYR A 49 10.45 0.41 3.04
CA TYR A 49 10.56 -0.75 3.90
C TYR A 49 11.69 -0.52 4.89
N THR A 50 11.39 -0.53 6.16
CA THR A 50 12.38 -0.31 7.21
C THR A 50 12.77 -1.63 7.85
N VAL A 51 14.05 -1.92 7.82
CA VAL A 51 14.68 -3.03 8.53
C VAL A 51 15.30 -2.46 9.81
N ALA A 52 14.99 -3.03 10.94
CA ALA A 52 15.54 -2.61 12.23
C ALA A 52 15.47 -3.75 13.24
N GLN A 53 16.33 -3.69 14.23
CA GLN A 53 16.40 -4.70 15.32
C GLN A 53 16.60 -6.13 14.78
N TYR A 54 17.33 -6.26 13.68
CA TYR A 54 17.54 -7.55 13.00
C TYR A 54 16.23 -8.23 12.59
N GLN A 55 15.22 -7.43 12.22
CA GLN A 55 13.89 -7.92 11.83
C GLN A 55 13.59 -7.53 10.39
N LEU A 56 12.97 -8.47 9.67
CA LEU A 56 12.37 -8.25 8.36
C LEU A 56 10.84 -8.27 8.53
N PRO A 57 10.20 -7.12 8.80
CA PRO A 57 8.77 -7.07 9.04
C PRO A 57 7.97 -7.49 7.80
N ALA A 58 6.76 -7.96 8.00
CA ALA A 58 5.86 -8.25 6.89
C ALA A 58 5.48 -6.97 6.14
N LEU A 59 5.44 -7.05 4.82
CA LEU A 59 5.06 -5.94 3.94
C LEU A 59 4.07 -6.43 2.89
N THR A 60 3.07 -5.62 2.60
CA THR A 60 2.16 -5.83 1.47
C THR A 60 2.35 -4.71 0.47
N ILE A 61 2.58 -5.06 -0.78
CA ILE A 61 2.87 -4.11 -1.88
C ILE A 61 2.19 -4.52 -3.17
N ALA A 62 2.04 -3.55 -4.06
CA ALA A 62 1.50 -3.79 -5.39
C ALA A 62 2.52 -4.50 -6.30
N PRO A 63 2.04 -5.27 -7.28
CA PRO A 63 2.92 -5.87 -8.30
C PRO A 63 3.74 -4.81 -9.02
N GLY A 64 5.03 -5.06 -9.19
CA GLY A 64 5.94 -4.15 -9.90
C GLY A 64 6.30 -2.87 -9.14
N ALA A 65 5.86 -2.71 -7.90
CA ALA A 65 6.20 -1.53 -7.10
C ALA A 65 7.70 -1.46 -6.81
N MET A 66 8.25 -0.27 -6.87
CA MET A 66 9.61 -0.02 -6.40
C MET A 66 9.61 0.17 -4.89
N VAL A 67 10.49 -0.48 -4.20
CA VAL A 67 10.62 -0.42 -2.74
C VAL A 67 11.99 0.09 -2.36
N ARG A 68 12.00 1.16 -1.60
CA ARG A 68 13.22 1.65 -0.96
C ARG A 68 13.35 1.00 0.41
N VAL A 69 14.50 0.44 0.68
CA VAL A 69 14.79 -0.23 1.95
C VAL A 69 15.72 0.65 2.78
N ILE A 70 15.30 0.95 3.99
CA ILE A 70 16.05 1.76 4.95
C ILE A 70 16.53 0.86 6.08
N ASP A 71 17.77 1.03 6.47
CA ASP A 71 18.36 0.34 7.60
C ASP A 71 18.28 1.20 8.86
N GLY A 72 17.78 0.62 9.91
CA GLY A 72 17.74 1.21 11.25
C GLY A 72 18.82 0.66 12.19
N ASP A 73 19.54 -0.38 11.77
CA ASP A 73 20.60 -1.01 12.54
C ASP A 73 21.99 -0.45 12.17
N ASP A 74 22.99 -0.77 12.95
CA ASP A 74 24.38 -0.36 12.66
C ASP A 74 25.09 -1.35 11.74
N GLU A 75 24.54 -2.53 11.59
CA GLU A 75 25.09 -3.60 10.75
C GLU A 75 24.39 -3.67 9.40
N PRO A 76 25.11 -3.99 8.34
CA PRO A 76 24.53 -4.07 7.01
C PRO A 76 23.57 -5.29 6.89
N HIS A 77 22.55 -5.12 6.06
CA HIS A 77 21.56 -6.16 5.79
C HIS A 77 21.34 -6.38 4.30
N THR A 78 20.60 -7.42 3.96
CA THR A 78 20.06 -7.66 2.61
C THR A 78 18.59 -8.06 2.72
N VAL A 79 17.81 -7.76 1.69
CA VAL A 79 16.50 -8.36 1.49
C VAL A 79 16.57 -9.22 0.23
N THR A 80 16.40 -10.51 0.39
CA THR A 80 16.53 -11.48 -0.68
C THR A 80 15.33 -12.41 -0.65
N ALA A 81 14.62 -12.50 -1.76
CA ALA A 81 13.57 -13.51 -1.92
C ALA A 81 14.17 -14.91 -2.01
N ASP A 82 13.58 -15.88 -1.32
CA ASP A 82 14.06 -17.25 -1.31
C ASP A 82 13.99 -17.91 -2.68
N ASP A 83 13.00 -17.51 -3.48
CA ASP A 83 12.84 -17.96 -4.87
C ASP A 83 13.73 -17.22 -5.88
N GLY A 84 14.53 -16.26 -5.41
CA GLY A 84 15.41 -15.47 -6.24
C GLY A 84 14.75 -14.39 -7.09
N SER A 85 13.47 -14.11 -6.87
CA SER A 85 12.72 -13.14 -7.68
C SER A 85 13.18 -11.70 -7.50
N PHE A 86 13.78 -11.35 -6.37
CA PHE A 86 14.40 -10.04 -6.14
C PHE A 86 15.51 -10.08 -5.08
N TYR A 87 16.36 -9.07 -5.13
CA TYR A 87 17.49 -8.90 -4.24
C TYR A 87 17.90 -7.43 -4.17
N THR A 88 18.09 -6.91 -2.96
CA THR A 88 18.47 -5.50 -2.76
C THR A 88 19.94 -5.20 -2.93
N GLY A 89 20.81 -6.20 -2.87
CA GLY A 89 22.21 -5.97 -2.51
C GLY A 89 22.34 -5.76 -0.99
N SER A 90 23.56 -5.49 -0.55
CA SER A 90 23.81 -5.07 0.83
C SER A 90 23.44 -3.60 0.97
N PHE A 91 22.76 -3.24 2.04
CA PHE A 91 22.43 -1.87 2.39
C PHE A 91 22.76 -1.63 3.86
N ASP A 92 22.94 -0.37 4.20
CA ASP A 92 23.26 0.11 5.55
C ASP A 92 22.59 1.48 5.80
N LYS A 93 22.76 2.06 6.97
CA LYS A 93 22.20 3.37 7.34
C LYS A 93 22.47 4.47 6.34
N ASN A 94 23.62 4.44 5.68
CA ASN A 94 24.07 5.50 4.77
C ASN A 94 23.75 5.16 3.30
N HIS A 95 23.53 3.90 3.00
CA HIS A 95 23.31 3.38 1.65
C HIS A 95 22.02 2.55 1.62
N PRO A 96 20.89 3.20 1.37
CA PRO A 96 19.62 2.48 1.27
C PRO A 96 19.62 1.43 0.15
N GLY A 97 18.94 0.32 0.42
CA GLY A 97 18.68 -0.68 -0.60
C GLY A 97 17.46 -0.34 -1.47
N MET A 98 17.34 -1.03 -2.59
CA MET A 98 16.15 -0.96 -3.44
C MET A 98 15.85 -2.32 -4.05
N PHE A 99 14.57 -2.62 -4.21
CA PHE A 99 14.13 -3.74 -5.05
C PHE A 99 12.82 -3.39 -5.75
N THR A 100 12.52 -4.14 -6.80
CA THR A 100 11.23 -4.07 -7.48
C THR A 100 10.42 -5.30 -7.10
N ALA A 101 9.19 -5.09 -6.68
CA ALA A 101 8.27 -6.18 -6.37
C ALA A 101 8.04 -7.04 -7.63
N PRO A 102 7.92 -8.35 -7.47
CA PRO A 102 7.49 -9.20 -8.58
C PRO A 102 6.17 -8.74 -9.19
N SER A 103 6.01 -8.95 -10.49
CA SER A 103 4.75 -8.66 -11.18
C SER A 103 3.66 -9.69 -10.87
N LYS A 104 4.07 -10.87 -10.42
CA LYS A 104 3.15 -11.94 -10.06
C LYS A 104 2.67 -11.79 -8.61
N PRO A 105 1.36 -11.70 -8.36
CA PRO A 105 0.82 -11.72 -7.01
C PRO A 105 1.19 -13.02 -6.27
N GLY A 106 1.44 -12.88 -4.97
CA GLY A 106 1.78 -14.01 -4.12
C GLY A 106 2.51 -13.61 -2.85
N SER A 107 2.81 -14.59 -2.03
CA SER A 107 3.64 -14.43 -0.83
C SER A 107 5.07 -14.87 -1.12
N TYR A 108 6.01 -14.00 -0.81
CA TYR A 108 7.42 -14.20 -1.04
C TYR A 108 8.15 -14.24 0.30
N THR A 109 8.69 -15.39 0.63
CA THR A 109 9.57 -15.50 1.81
C THR A 109 10.88 -14.79 1.50
N ILE A 110 11.33 -14.00 2.44
CA ILE A 110 12.57 -13.23 2.34
C ILE A 110 13.52 -13.57 3.47
N LYS A 111 14.78 -13.36 3.23
CA LYS A 111 15.85 -13.54 4.22
C LYS A 111 16.94 -12.50 4.05
N CYS A 112 17.71 -12.29 5.11
CA CYS A 112 19.01 -11.62 5.04
C CYS A 112 20.11 -12.65 4.78
N LYS A 113 20.96 -12.38 3.80
CA LYS A 113 22.10 -13.27 3.51
C LYS A 113 23.26 -13.13 4.51
N ILE A 114 23.31 -12.01 5.22
CA ILE A 114 24.34 -11.71 6.19
C ILE A 114 24.01 -12.31 7.54
N HIS A 115 22.70 -12.27 7.89
CA HIS A 115 22.20 -12.75 9.19
C HIS A 115 21.17 -13.87 8.97
N PRO A 116 21.60 -15.15 9.05
CA PRO A 116 20.75 -16.29 8.68
C PRO A 116 19.46 -16.45 9.49
N SER A 117 19.38 -15.83 10.66
CA SER A 117 18.17 -15.86 11.51
C SER A 117 17.09 -14.86 11.07
N MET A 118 17.43 -13.92 10.20
CA MET A 118 16.50 -12.88 9.75
C MET A 118 15.66 -13.38 8.56
N HIS A 119 14.39 -13.60 8.82
CA HIS A 119 13.39 -14.00 7.81
C HIS A 119 12.16 -13.12 7.89
N GLY A 120 11.46 -13.01 6.79
CA GLY A 120 10.21 -12.27 6.71
C GLY A 120 9.35 -12.70 5.54
N THR A 121 8.28 -11.97 5.29
CA THR A 121 7.38 -12.25 4.17
C THR A 121 6.95 -10.94 3.51
N ILE A 122 7.01 -10.88 2.20
CA ILE A 122 6.43 -9.83 1.39
C ILE A 122 5.25 -10.40 0.61
N THR A 123 4.11 -9.76 0.74
CA THR A 123 2.90 -10.10 0.00
C THR A 123 2.70 -9.12 -1.14
N VAL A 124 2.59 -9.64 -2.35
CA VAL A 124 2.31 -8.88 -3.57
C VAL A 124 0.86 -9.11 -3.96
N ARG A 125 0.06 -8.02 -4.05
CA ARG A 125 -1.37 -8.10 -4.43
C ARG A 125 -1.95 -6.77 -4.91
#